data_75b2caa7168cda6551c6d99194a43750
#
_entry.id   75b2caa7168cda6551c6d99194a43750
#
_cell.length_a   1.000
_cell.length_b   1.000
_cell.length_c   1.000
_cell.angle_alpha   90.00
_cell.angle_beta   90.00
_cell.angle_gamma   90.00
#
_symmetry.space_group_name_H-M   'P 1'
#
loop_
_entity.id
_entity.type
_entity.pdbx_description
1 polymer ?
#
loop_
_entity_poly.entity_id
_entity_poly.type
_entity_poly.pdbx_seq_one_letter_code
_entity_poly.pdbx_strand_id
1 'polypeptide(L)'
;MPSDFTLKAANAVHRALLRISFGRWGTEFYGMPALELTTIGRKTGQPRSVMLTAPIVDGDDYIIVASRGGDPTHPAWYHNLRGTPTVEVSFRNGPRRAMTAHILSAEQRAPLWSRITADYPVYGDYQKRTTREIPLVRLTPVTEGA
;
A
#
# COMPACT_ATOMS: atom_id res chain seq x y z
N MET A 1 2.48 -4.13 -20.37
CA MET A 1 2.10 -3.87 -18.98
C MET A 1 1.30 -5.02 -18.42
N PRO A 2 1.47 -5.38 -17.14
CA PRO A 2 0.66 -6.45 -16.58
C PRO A 2 -0.81 -6.02 -16.52
N SER A 3 -1.70 -6.98 -16.80
CA SER A 3 -3.13 -6.77 -16.66
C SER A 3 -3.51 -6.74 -15.18
N ASP A 4 -4.73 -6.26 -14.88
CA ASP A 4 -5.27 -6.30 -13.52
C ASP A 4 -5.31 -7.72 -12.97
N PHE A 5 -5.65 -8.69 -13.82
CA PHE A 5 -5.65 -10.11 -13.46
C PHE A 5 -4.27 -10.56 -13.01
N THR A 6 -3.22 -10.20 -13.76
CA THR A 6 -1.84 -10.57 -13.43
C THR A 6 -1.41 -9.97 -12.08
N LEU A 7 -1.74 -8.70 -11.82
CA LEU A 7 -1.42 -8.04 -10.57
C LEU A 7 -2.16 -8.66 -9.39
N LYS A 8 -3.43 -9.01 -9.56
CA LYS A 8 -4.22 -9.69 -8.52
C LYS A 8 -3.68 -11.08 -8.21
N ALA A 9 -3.28 -11.81 -9.25
CA ALA A 9 -2.69 -13.14 -9.08
C ALA A 9 -1.36 -13.05 -8.32
N ALA A 10 -0.50 -12.08 -8.64
CA ALA A 10 0.75 -11.87 -7.94
C ALA A 10 0.54 -11.54 -6.45
N ASN A 11 -0.44 -10.69 -6.14
CA ASN A 11 -0.79 -10.39 -4.75
C ASN A 11 -1.31 -11.62 -4.00
N ALA A 12 -2.13 -12.44 -4.65
CA ALA A 12 -2.64 -13.67 -4.04
C ALA A 12 -1.52 -14.66 -3.73
N VAL A 13 -0.56 -14.82 -4.64
CA VAL A 13 0.61 -15.67 -4.43
C VAL A 13 1.44 -15.15 -3.25
N HIS A 14 1.68 -13.84 -3.19
CA HIS A 14 2.44 -13.24 -2.09
C HIS A 14 1.76 -13.48 -0.74
N ARG A 15 0.44 -13.32 -0.66
CA ARG A 15 -0.31 -13.62 0.57
C ARG A 15 -0.18 -15.08 0.99
N ALA A 16 -0.24 -15.99 0.01
CA ALA A 16 -0.05 -17.43 0.29
C ALA A 16 1.35 -17.70 0.85
N LEU A 17 2.38 -17.07 0.28
CA LEU A 17 3.75 -17.20 0.78
C LEU A 17 3.88 -16.67 2.21
N LEU A 18 3.25 -15.55 2.54
CA LEU A 18 3.22 -15.03 3.91
C LEU A 18 2.67 -16.04 4.90
N ARG A 19 1.56 -16.70 4.53
CA ARG A 19 0.93 -17.71 5.39
C ARG A 19 1.81 -18.95 5.57
N ILE A 20 2.43 -19.41 4.49
CA ILE A 20 3.27 -20.62 4.51
C ILE A 20 4.57 -20.37 5.27
N SER A 21 5.18 -19.21 5.09
CA SER A 21 6.47 -18.88 5.68
C SER A 21 6.39 -18.39 7.12
N PHE A 22 5.21 -18.36 7.72
CA PHE A 22 4.95 -17.82 9.07
C PHE A 22 5.44 -16.36 9.19
N GLY A 23 5.36 -15.61 8.09
CA GLY A 23 5.72 -14.20 8.06
C GLY A 23 7.20 -13.91 7.96
N ARG A 24 8.07 -14.92 8.02
CA ARG A 24 9.52 -14.68 8.02
C ARG A 24 10.04 -14.16 6.68
N TRP A 25 9.61 -14.79 5.58
CA TRP A 25 10.03 -14.39 4.23
C TRP A 25 9.10 -13.35 3.62
N GLY A 26 7.83 -13.34 4.03
CA GLY A 26 6.83 -12.45 3.47
C GLY A 26 6.62 -11.16 4.27
N THR A 27 7.34 -10.96 5.39
CA THR A 27 7.21 -9.74 6.20
C THR A 27 7.99 -8.57 5.65
N GLU A 28 8.90 -8.83 4.71
CA GLU A 28 9.70 -7.79 4.06
C GLU A 28 9.81 -8.06 2.56
N PHE A 29 9.91 -6.97 1.79
CA PHE A 29 10.08 -7.02 0.35
C PHE A 29 10.97 -5.86 -0.08
N TYR A 30 12.07 -6.14 -0.80
CA TYR A 30 13.08 -5.13 -1.16
C TYR A 30 13.64 -4.38 0.05
N GLY A 31 13.75 -5.04 1.21
CA GLY A 31 14.19 -4.40 2.46
C GLY A 31 13.12 -3.57 3.15
N MET A 32 11.91 -3.54 2.61
CA MET A 32 10.78 -2.82 3.19
C MET A 32 9.84 -3.78 3.94
N PRO A 33 9.24 -3.34 5.05
CA PRO A 33 8.22 -4.17 5.68
C PRO A 33 7.01 -4.34 4.78
N ALA A 34 6.43 -5.55 4.77
CA ALA A 34 5.23 -5.86 4.03
C ALA A 34 4.00 -5.77 4.93
N LEU A 35 2.87 -5.38 4.37
CA LEU A 35 1.60 -5.35 5.06
C LEU A 35 0.48 -5.84 4.15
N GLU A 36 -0.59 -6.33 4.75
CA GLU A 36 -1.82 -6.61 4.04
C GLU A 36 -2.78 -5.46 4.29
N LEU A 37 -3.21 -4.82 3.22
CA LEU A 37 -4.19 -3.74 3.26
C LEU A 37 -5.54 -4.30 2.83
N THR A 38 -6.57 -4.10 3.66
CA THR A 38 -7.94 -4.48 3.33
C THR A 38 -8.78 -3.21 3.19
N THR A 39 -9.34 -3.02 2.01
CA THR A 39 -10.23 -1.90 1.69
C THR A 39 -11.62 -2.42 1.35
N ILE A 40 -12.61 -1.52 1.36
CA ILE A 40 -13.97 -1.86 0.93
C ILE A 40 -14.11 -1.54 -0.54
N GLY A 41 -14.45 -2.54 -1.33
CA GLY A 41 -14.62 -2.39 -2.77
C GLY A 41 -15.68 -1.34 -3.09
N ARG A 42 -15.30 -0.31 -3.86
CA ARG A 42 -16.18 0.82 -4.17
C ARG A 42 -17.42 0.44 -4.99
N LYS A 43 -17.34 -0.69 -5.70
CA LYS A 43 -18.45 -1.18 -6.55
C LYS A 43 -19.28 -2.26 -5.88
N THR A 44 -18.65 -3.09 -5.04
CA THR A 44 -19.32 -4.28 -4.48
C THR A 44 -19.63 -4.13 -2.99
N GLY A 45 -18.96 -3.21 -2.27
CA GLY A 45 -19.06 -3.11 -0.81
C GLY A 45 -18.37 -4.25 -0.08
N GLN A 46 -17.66 -5.13 -0.78
CA GLN A 46 -17.00 -6.28 -0.20
C GLN A 46 -15.55 -5.98 0.17
N PRO A 47 -15.01 -6.61 1.24
CA PRO A 47 -13.60 -6.44 1.58
C PRO A 47 -12.68 -6.94 0.46
N ARG A 48 -11.62 -6.17 0.18
CA ARG A 48 -10.59 -6.52 -0.81
C ARG A 48 -9.24 -6.34 -0.18
N SER A 49 -8.42 -7.36 -0.23
CA SER A 49 -7.09 -7.35 0.39
C SER A 49 -5.99 -7.42 -0.65
N VAL A 50 -4.93 -6.66 -0.41
CA VAL A 50 -3.72 -6.68 -1.24
C VAL A 50 -2.49 -6.67 -0.33
N MET A 51 -1.38 -7.21 -0.84
CA MET A 51 -0.08 -7.12 -0.17
C MET A 51 0.68 -5.93 -0.73
N LEU A 52 1.18 -5.10 0.17
CA LEU A 52 1.93 -3.89 -0.16
C LEU A 52 3.18 -3.81 0.70
N THR A 53 4.09 -2.90 0.33
CA THR A 53 5.23 -2.55 1.15
C THR A 53 5.06 -1.14 1.70
N ALA A 54 5.65 -0.89 2.87
CA ALA A 54 5.65 0.42 3.50
C ALA A 54 7.08 0.97 3.49
N PRO A 55 7.46 1.81 2.52
CA PRO A 55 8.82 2.35 2.46
C PRO A 55 9.15 3.29 3.62
N ILE A 56 8.15 3.82 4.29
CA ILE A 56 8.34 4.62 5.51
C ILE A 56 7.41 4.10 6.59
N VAL A 57 7.98 3.84 7.76
CA VAL A 57 7.24 3.54 8.99
C VAL A 57 7.60 4.63 10.00
N ASP A 58 6.60 5.34 10.48
CA ASP A 58 6.75 6.46 11.40
C ASP A 58 5.92 6.17 12.65
N GLY A 59 6.55 5.53 13.65
CA GLY A 59 5.82 5.03 14.82
C GLY A 59 4.77 4.00 14.40
N ASP A 60 3.51 4.29 14.67
CA ASP A 60 2.38 3.45 14.27
C ASP A 60 1.80 3.83 12.91
N ASP A 61 2.36 4.82 12.24
CA ASP A 61 1.92 5.25 10.92
C ASP A 61 2.72 4.56 9.83
N TYR A 62 2.07 4.25 8.72
CA TYR A 62 2.72 3.65 7.56
C TYR A 62 2.46 4.51 6.34
N ILE A 63 3.52 4.73 5.52
CA ILE A 63 3.39 5.37 4.22
C ILE A 63 3.43 4.27 3.15
N ILE A 64 2.39 4.21 2.34
CA ILE A 64 2.31 3.28 1.22
C ILE A 64 2.24 4.05 -0.10
N VAL A 65 2.63 3.38 -1.18
CA VAL A 65 2.79 4.02 -2.49
C VAL A 65 1.81 3.39 -3.49
N ALA A 66 0.96 4.21 -4.09
CA ALA A 66 -0.02 3.75 -5.07
C ALA A 66 0.59 3.69 -6.46
N SER A 67 1.72 2.96 -6.59
CA SER A 67 2.52 2.92 -7.82
C SER A 67 1.94 2.01 -8.90
N ARG A 68 1.41 0.86 -8.52
CA ARG A 68 0.99 -0.18 -9.46
C ARG A 68 2.07 -0.44 -10.54
N GLY A 69 3.36 -0.45 -10.13
CA GLY A 69 4.48 -0.68 -11.03
C GLY A 69 4.69 0.38 -12.11
N GLY A 70 4.14 1.58 -11.93
CA GLY A 70 4.19 2.65 -12.93
C GLY A 70 3.11 2.56 -13.99
N ASP A 71 2.06 1.76 -13.76
CA ASP A 71 0.90 1.69 -14.63
C ASP A 71 0.23 3.07 -14.75
N PRO A 72 -0.34 3.44 -15.92
CA PRO A 72 -1.01 4.74 -16.08
C PRO A 72 -2.28 4.92 -15.25
N THR A 73 -2.83 3.82 -14.71
CA THR A 73 -4.03 3.89 -13.86
C THR A 73 -3.67 3.64 -12.41
N HIS A 74 -4.42 4.26 -11.50
CA HIS A 74 -4.25 4.01 -10.08
C HIS A 74 -4.69 2.58 -9.73
N PRO A 75 -4.10 1.95 -8.68
CA PRO A 75 -4.57 0.65 -8.23
C PRO A 75 -5.99 0.73 -7.67
N ALA A 76 -6.71 -0.38 -7.73
CA ALA A 76 -8.10 -0.44 -7.25
C ALA A 76 -8.23 -0.05 -5.78
N TRP A 77 -7.28 -0.47 -4.93
CA TRP A 77 -7.33 -0.14 -3.50
C TRP A 77 -7.24 1.37 -3.24
N TYR A 78 -6.55 2.10 -4.09
CA TYR A 78 -6.49 3.57 -3.99
C TYR A 78 -7.88 4.19 -4.17
N HIS A 79 -8.60 3.76 -5.18
CA HIS A 79 -9.97 4.22 -5.40
C HIS A 79 -10.91 3.79 -4.28
N ASN A 80 -10.72 2.59 -3.75
CA ASN A 80 -11.53 2.07 -2.65
C ASN A 80 -11.36 2.94 -1.40
N LEU A 81 -10.13 3.26 -1.01
CA LEU A 81 -9.89 4.06 0.19
C LEU A 81 -10.29 5.52 0.02
N ARG A 82 -10.34 6.02 -1.21
CA ARG A 82 -10.90 7.36 -1.46
C ARG A 82 -12.37 7.43 -1.09
N GLY A 83 -13.11 6.38 -1.40
CA GLY A 83 -14.54 6.30 -1.07
C GLY A 83 -14.79 5.93 0.38
N THR A 84 -13.98 5.04 0.94
CA THR A 84 -14.10 4.55 2.32
C THR A 84 -12.73 4.58 2.97
N PRO A 85 -12.36 5.69 3.64
CA PRO A 85 -11.01 5.86 4.18
C PRO A 85 -10.68 5.00 5.39
N THR A 86 -11.66 4.40 6.04
CA THR A 86 -11.39 3.42 7.10
C THR A 86 -11.00 2.10 6.46
N VAL A 87 -9.82 1.61 6.80
CA VAL A 87 -9.22 0.40 6.24
C VAL A 87 -8.76 -0.51 7.37
N GLU A 88 -8.37 -1.74 7.03
CA GLU A 88 -7.71 -2.65 7.97
C GLU A 88 -6.31 -2.96 7.48
N VAL A 89 -5.38 -3.08 8.42
CA VAL A 89 -3.97 -3.34 8.11
C VAL A 89 -3.45 -4.45 9.00
N SER A 90 -2.81 -5.44 8.38
CA SER A 90 -2.02 -6.46 9.07
C SER A 90 -0.56 -6.21 8.71
N PHE A 91 0.20 -5.66 9.65
CA PHE A 91 1.59 -5.27 9.44
C PHE A 91 2.51 -6.43 9.81
N ARG A 92 3.38 -6.82 8.88
CA ARG A 92 4.32 -7.95 9.05
C ARG A 92 3.62 -9.22 9.54
N ASN A 93 2.47 -9.50 8.96
CA ASN A 93 1.65 -10.65 9.32
C ASN A 93 1.15 -10.63 10.79
N GLY A 94 1.09 -9.43 11.37
CA GLY A 94 0.56 -9.23 12.72
C GLY A 94 -0.97 -9.15 12.76
N PRO A 95 -1.53 -8.76 13.91
CA PRO A 95 -2.99 -8.64 14.05
C PRO A 95 -3.54 -7.54 13.16
N ARG A 96 -4.77 -7.70 12.69
CA ARG A 96 -5.47 -6.67 11.92
C ARG A 96 -5.85 -5.52 12.82
N ARG A 97 -5.58 -4.31 12.34
CA ARG A 97 -5.92 -3.06 13.03
C ARG A 97 -6.73 -2.18 12.10
N ALA A 98 -7.75 -1.53 12.65
CA ALA A 98 -8.46 -0.48 11.91
C ALA A 98 -7.55 0.75 11.82
N MET A 99 -7.45 1.29 10.61
CA MET A 99 -6.64 2.48 10.34
C MET A 99 -7.42 3.44 9.45
N THR A 100 -7.01 4.70 9.45
CA THR A 100 -7.57 5.72 8.56
C THR A 100 -6.54 6.03 7.48
N ALA A 101 -6.98 6.04 6.22
CA ALA A 101 -6.15 6.37 5.09
C ALA A 101 -6.24 7.86 4.75
N HIS A 102 -5.07 8.51 4.64
CA HIS A 102 -4.97 9.92 4.27
C HIS A 102 -4.16 10.03 2.98
N ILE A 103 -4.79 10.47 1.91
CA ILE A 103 -4.09 10.73 0.65
C ILE A 103 -3.34 12.06 0.81
N LEU A 104 -2.02 12.02 0.66
CA LEU A 104 -1.19 13.19 0.91
C LEU A 104 -1.35 14.21 -0.21
N SER A 105 -1.36 15.50 0.16
CA SER A 105 -1.29 16.60 -0.80
C SER A 105 0.08 16.61 -1.49
N ALA A 106 0.20 17.36 -2.59
CA ALA A 106 1.48 17.53 -3.28
C ALA A 106 2.56 18.07 -2.33
N GLU A 107 2.20 18.99 -1.46
CA GLU A 107 3.14 19.59 -0.50
C GLU A 107 3.60 18.58 0.57
N GLN A 108 2.69 17.77 1.08
CA GLN A 108 3.00 16.72 2.05
C GLN A 108 3.81 15.60 1.40
N ARG A 109 3.52 15.30 0.15
CA ARG A 109 4.15 14.23 -0.61
C ARG A 109 5.62 14.52 -0.93
N ALA A 110 5.94 15.74 -1.34
CA ALA A 110 7.24 16.07 -1.91
C ALA A 110 8.44 15.63 -1.05
N PRO A 111 8.53 15.99 0.24
CA PRO A 111 9.68 15.57 1.05
C PRO A 111 9.73 14.06 1.29
N LEU A 112 8.57 13.42 1.40
CA LEU A 112 8.50 11.96 1.60
C LEU A 112 8.87 11.22 0.33
N TRP A 113 8.44 11.71 -0.83
CA TRP A 113 8.78 11.12 -2.12
C TRP A 113 10.29 11.17 -2.36
N SER A 114 10.93 12.29 -2.04
CA SER A 114 12.39 12.41 -2.16
C SER A 114 13.11 11.40 -1.29
N ARG A 115 12.65 11.20 -0.07
CA ARG A 115 13.21 10.22 0.86
C ARG A 115 13.00 8.79 0.35
N ILE A 116 11.79 8.48 -0.11
CA ILE A 116 11.44 7.15 -0.62
C ILE A 116 12.30 6.79 -1.83
N THR A 117 12.43 7.70 -2.79
CA THR A 117 13.20 7.42 -4.01
C THR A 117 14.70 7.38 -3.76
N ALA A 118 15.20 8.06 -2.74
CA ALA A 118 16.59 7.96 -2.33
C ALA A 118 16.89 6.58 -1.74
N ASP A 119 15.99 6.06 -0.89
CA ASP A 119 16.16 4.77 -0.24
C ASP A 119 15.80 3.60 -1.18
N TYR A 120 14.79 3.80 -2.04
CA TYR A 120 14.26 2.76 -2.91
C TYR A 120 14.06 3.33 -4.32
N PRO A 121 15.14 3.38 -5.14
CA PRO A 121 15.08 3.99 -6.48
C PRO A 121 14.05 3.40 -7.43
N VAL A 122 13.58 2.18 -7.19
CA VAL A 122 12.56 1.52 -8.01
C VAL A 122 11.28 2.37 -8.12
N TYR A 123 10.92 3.09 -7.07
CA TYR A 123 9.74 3.96 -7.12
C TYR A 123 9.94 5.15 -8.08
N GLY A 124 11.16 5.68 -8.16
CA GLY A 124 11.49 6.69 -9.15
C GLY A 124 11.37 6.15 -10.58
N ASP A 125 11.75 4.91 -10.79
CA ASP A 125 11.60 4.25 -12.09
C ASP A 125 10.12 4.07 -12.44
N TYR A 126 9.28 3.72 -11.47
CA TYR A 126 7.84 3.63 -11.68
C TYR A 126 7.24 4.98 -12.06
N GLN A 127 7.66 6.06 -11.41
CA GLN A 127 7.18 7.41 -11.74
C GLN A 127 7.56 7.82 -13.17
N LYS A 128 8.71 7.38 -13.65
CA LYS A 128 9.16 7.67 -15.03
C LYS A 128 8.32 6.94 -16.08
N ARG A 129 7.62 5.89 -15.72
CA ARG A 129 6.77 5.10 -16.64
C ARG A 129 5.40 5.70 -16.86
N THR A 130 5.00 6.68 -16.07
CA THR A 130 3.67 7.28 -16.16
C THR A 130 3.73 8.79 -16.01
N THR A 131 2.75 9.46 -16.61
CA THR A 131 2.59 10.92 -16.46
C THR A 131 1.74 11.29 -15.25
N ARG A 132 1.00 10.34 -14.67
CA ARG A 132 0.27 10.63 -13.45
C ARG A 132 1.24 10.76 -12.28
N GLU A 133 0.93 11.64 -11.32
CA GLU A 133 1.68 11.67 -10.07
C GLU A 133 1.28 10.45 -9.22
N ILE A 134 2.25 9.64 -8.87
CA ILE A 134 2.01 8.45 -8.03
C ILE A 134 1.66 8.90 -6.62
N PRO A 135 0.45 8.59 -6.11
CA PRO A 135 0.04 9.05 -4.79
C PRO A 135 0.79 8.36 -3.65
N LEU A 136 1.00 9.09 -2.58
CA LEU A 136 1.40 8.55 -1.29
C LEU A 136 0.19 8.59 -0.36
N VAL A 137 0.04 7.55 0.45
CA VAL A 137 -1.04 7.42 1.42
C VAL A 137 -0.44 7.17 2.79
N ARG A 138 -0.83 7.98 3.77
CA ARG A 138 -0.47 7.74 5.18
C ARG A 138 -1.60 7.00 5.85
N LEU A 139 -1.27 5.89 6.48
CA LEU A 139 -2.18 5.09 7.28
C LEU A 139 -1.91 5.40 8.75
N THR A 140 -2.95 5.83 9.46
CA THR A 140 -2.86 6.15 10.89
C THR A 140 -3.82 5.27 11.69
N PRO A 141 -3.44 4.82 12.90
CA PRO A 141 -4.36 4.03 13.72
C PRO A 141 -5.63 4.79 14.05
N VAL A 142 -6.76 4.08 14.04
CA VAL A 142 -8.00 4.64 14.55
C VAL A 142 -7.88 4.76 16.07
N THR A 143 -8.11 5.96 16.60
CA THR A 143 -8.03 6.20 18.04
C THR A 143 -9.39 5.94 18.66
N GLU A 144 -9.48 4.88 19.48
CA GLU A 144 -10.70 4.57 20.20
C GLU A 144 -10.91 5.56 21.35
N GLY A 145 -12.16 5.94 21.56
CA GLY A 145 -12.54 6.78 22.67
C GLY A 145 -12.09 8.24 22.53
N ALA A 146 -11.67 8.63 21.35
CA ALA A 146 -11.32 10.01 21.08
C ALA A 146 -12.58 10.89 20.94
#